data_b5ecbe186f20b722920c759c7082fa7f
#
_entry.id   b5ecbe186f20b722920c759c7082fa7f
#
_cell.length_a   1.000
_cell.length_b   1.000
_cell.length_c   1.000
_cell.angle_alpha   90.00
_cell.angle_beta   90.00
_cell.angle_gamma   90.00
#
_symmetry.space_group_name_H-M   'P 1'
#
loop_
_entity.id
_entity.type
_entity.pdbx_description
1 polymer ?
#
loop_
_entity_poly.entity_id
_entity_poly.type
_entity_poly.pdbx_seq_one_letter_code
_entity_poly.pdbx_strand_id
1 'polypeptide(L)'
;LLFNNYSIIKIMSSIAKHLGISNIKSLDSEIICYIDKNCSNDFISQSILLKTSNKFNIEVLDRKEKCIINLSRLNNVRRVNKFIEAVNQKLVMGGVYIGCAETIADRKEKLFRKYPWIILMIIHPLDFIYKRVIPKLPLIKRAYFAITNGHNRLMSKAEILGRLISCGFKIENIQTISGRMYFSARKINKPTFDMDVSYGPIFKMRRIGKNKNKINVYKLRTMHPYAEYLQDFIINENKLQDSGKIANDY
;
A
#
# COMPACT_ATOMS: atom_id res chain seq x y z
N LEU A 1 23.44 -16.25 14.58
CA LEU A 1 22.92 -16.38 13.22
C LEU A 1 23.70 -15.41 12.33
N LEU A 2 24.89 -15.88 11.90
CA LEU A 2 25.77 -15.20 10.94
C LEU A 2 25.16 -15.38 9.54
N PHE A 3 24.28 -14.49 9.13
CA PHE A 3 23.91 -14.38 7.72
C PHE A 3 25.12 -13.87 6.95
N ASN A 4 25.49 -14.63 5.92
CA ASN A 4 26.67 -14.49 5.12
C ASN A 4 26.74 -13.07 4.51
N ASN A 5 27.54 -12.18 5.07
CA ASN A 5 27.81 -10.82 4.55
C ASN A 5 28.18 -10.81 3.06
N TYR A 6 28.66 -11.93 2.53
CA TYR A 6 29.03 -12.11 1.13
C TYR A 6 27.81 -12.11 0.18
N SER A 7 26.68 -12.71 0.57
CA SER A 7 25.42 -12.68 -0.22
C SER A 7 24.87 -11.27 -0.31
N ILE A 8 24.84 -10.55 0.81
CA ILE A 8 24.31 -9.17 0.89
C ILE A 8 25.15 -8.24 0.02
N ILE A 9 26.47 -8.36 0.06
CA ILE A 9 27.39 -7.55 -0.75
C ILE A 9 27.24 -7.87 -2.25
N LYS A 10 27.06 -9.15 -2.62
CA LYS A 10 26.90 -9.57 -4.01
C LYS A 10 25.57 -9.09 -4.60
N ILE A 11 24.50 -9.13 -3.80
CA ILE A 11 23.17 -8.61 -4.17
C ILE A 11 23.20 -7.09 -4.25
N MET A 12 23.84 -6.40 -3.30
CA MET A 12 24.06 -4.96 -3.34
C MET A 12 24.86 -4.54 -4.58
N SER A 13 25.89 -5.29 -4.97
CA SER A 13 26.69 -4.98 -6.17
C SER A 13 25.90 -5.25 -7.45
N SER A 14 25.09 -6.30 -7.50
CA SER A 14 24.22 -6.61 -8.65
C SER A 14 23.12 -5.58 -8.82
N ILE A 15 22.43 -5.21 -7.72
CA ILE A 15 21.41 -4.18 -7.68
C ILE A 15 22.02 -2.79 -7.99
N ALA A 16 23.20 -2.46 -7.45
CA ALA A 16 23.91 -1.20 -7.72
C ALA A 16 24.34 -1.08 -9.18
N LYS A 17 24.86 -2.16 -9.77
CA LYS A 17 25.34 -2.18 -11.15
C LYS A 17 24.21 -2.01 -12.17
N HIS A 18 23.00 -2.53 -11.87
CA HIS A 18 21.82 -2.40 -12.75
C HIS A 18 21.08 -1.07 -12.58
N LEU A 19 21.22 -0.39 -11.43
CA LEU A 19 20.37 0.75 -11.04
C LEU A 19 21.03 2.11 -11.10
N GLY A 20 22.33 2.18 -11.40
CA GLY A 20 23.07 3.45 -11.48
C GLY A 20 23.01 4.29 -10.20
N ILE A 21 22.71 3.67 -9.03
CA ILE A 21 22.55 4.39 -7.78
C ILE A 21 23.84 4.25 -6.95
N SER A 22 24.61 5.32 -6.91
CA SER A 22 25.80 5.48 -6.05
C SER A 22 25.47 5.43 -4.54
N ASN A 23 24.20 5.35 -4.13
CA ASN A 23 23.71 5.52 -2.76
C ASN A 23 22.97 4.33 -2.14
N ILE A 24 23.22 3.07 -2.59
CA ILE A 24 22.67 1.88 -1.90
C ILE A 24 23.28 1.72 -0.48
N LYS A 25 24.46 2.29 -0.23
CA LYS A 25 25.08 2.31 1.12
C LYS A 25 24.24 2.99 2.21
N SER A 26 23.20 3.74 1.86
CA SER A 26 22.30 4.40 2.82
C SER A 26 20.99 3.64 3.08
N LEU A 27 20.76 2.48 2.47
CA LEU A 27 19.59 1.65 2.77
C LEU A 27 19.84 0.86 4.06
N ASP A 28 18.81 0.84 4.91
CA ASP A 28 18.77 0.02 6.11
C ASP A 28 18.94 -1.46 5.75
N SER A 29 19.83 -2.17 6.47
CA SER A 29 20.10 -3.59 6.25
C SER A 29 18.86 -4.47 6.36
N GLU A 30 17.89 -4.11 7.21
CA GLU A 30 16.63 -4.82 7.36
C GLU A 30 15.77 -4.71 6.10
N ILE A 31 15.78 -3.56 5.41
CA ILE A 31 15.04 -3.37 4.16
C ILE A 31 15.66 -4.23 3.06
N ILE A 32 16.98 -4.31 2.99
CA ILE A 32 17.69 -5.15 2.02
C ILE A 32 17.35 -6.62 2.25
N CYS A 33 17.39 -7.07 3.51
CA CYS A 33 17.01 -8.44 3.88
C CYS A 33 15.54 -8.75 3.52
N TYR A 34 14.64 -7.79 3.72
CA TYR A 34 13.24 -7.93 3.34
C TYR A 34 13.08 -8.09 1.82
N ILE A 35 13.78 -7.28 1.03
CA ILE A 35 13.74 -7.34 -0.43
C ILE A 35 14.27 -8.69 -0.91
N ASP A 36 15.42 -9.13 -0.38
CA ASP A 36 16.04 -10.38 -0.74
C ASP A 36 15.15 -11.60 -0.45
N LYS A 37 14.54 -11.62 0.72
CA LYS A 37 13.60 -12.68 1.13
C LYS A 37 12.36 -12.79 0.22
N ASN A 38 11.89 -11.66 -0.33
CA ASN A 38 10.65 -11.60 -1.09
C ASN A 38 10.86 -11.48 -2.61
N CYS A 39 12.12 -11.37 -3.07
CA CYS A 39 12.47 -11.33 -4.49
C CYS A 39 13.38 -12.53 -4.78
N SER A 40 12.89 -13.51 -5.54
CA SER A 40 13.68 -14.69 -5.93
C SER A 40 14.93 -14.28 -6.69
N ASN A 41 16.03 -15.03 -6.52
CA ASN A 41 17.30 -14.76 -7.20
C ASN A 41 17.15 -14.64 -8.73
N ASP A 42 16.25 -15.44 -9.34
CA ASP A 42 15.92 -15.38 -10.77
C ASP A 42 15.22 -14.07 -11.18
N PHE A 43 14.62 -13.35 -10.23
CA PHE A 43 13.94 -12.08 -10.49
C PHE A 43 14.86 -10.87 -10.33
N ILE A 44 15.99 -11.01 -9.64
CA ILE A 44 16.91 -9.90 -9.36
C ILE A 44 17.46 -9.30 -10.66
N SER A 45 17.78 -10.14 -11.65
CA SER A 45 18.29 -9.70 -12.96
C SER A 45 17.24 -8.96 -13.83
N GLN A 46 15.95 -9.15 -13.53
CA GLN A 46 14.82 -8.51 -14.18
C GLN A 46 13.98 -7.73 -13.18
N SER A 47 14.63 -7.11 -12.21
CA SER A 47 14.03 -6.25 -11.21
C SER A 47 14.42 -4.80 -11.43
N ILE A 48 13.50 -3.90 -11.11
CA ILE A 48 13.75 -2.47 -11.12
C ILE A 48 13.50 -1.88 -9.72
N LEU A 49 14.46 -1.08 -9.25
CA LEU A 49 14.33 -0.33 -8.01
C LEU A 49 14.00 1.12 -8.33
N LEU A 50 12.92 1.62 -7.77
CA LEU A 50 12.41 2.96 -7.97
C LEU A 50 12.25 3.69 -6.63
N LYS A 51 12.31 5.02 -6.70
CA LYS A 51 11.94 5.90 -5.58
C LYS A 51 11.05 7.00 -6.11
N THR A 52 9.83 6.64 -6.51
CA THR A 52 8.92 7.57 -7.18
C THR A 52 7.52 7.56 -6.57
N SER A 53 6.88 8.72 -6.55
CA SER A 53 5.45 8.90 -6.26
C SER A 53 4.64 9.27 -7.51
N ASN A 54 5.30 9.40 -8.67
CA ASN A 54 4.67 9.76 -9.93
C ASN A 54 4.39 8.51 -10.78
N LYS A 55 3.13 8.35 -11.18
CA LYS A 55 2.68 7.28 -12.08
C LYS A 55 3.45 7.27 -13.40
N PHE A 56 3.78 8.44 -13.95
CA PHE A 56 4.48 8.57 -15.20
C PHE A 56 5.80 7.80 -15.23
N ASN A 57 6.56 7.83 -14.13
CA ASN A 57 7.84 7.11 -14.04
C ASN A 57 7.69 5.58 -14.09
N ILE A 58 6.49 5.08 -13.80
CA ILE A 58 6.17 3.65 -13.99
C ILE A 58 5.76 3.39 -15.44
N GLU A 59 4.95 4.27 -16.02
CA GLU A 59 4.42 4.12 -17.38
C GLU A 59 5.49 4.18 -18.46
N VAL A 60 6.58 4.90 -18.22
CA VAL A 60 7.71 5.06 -19.16
C VAL A 60 8.63 3.83 -19.18
N LEU A 61 8.48 2.86 -18.29
CA LEU A 61 9.27 1.63 -18.36
C LEU A 61 9.04 0.93 -19.70
N ASP A 62 10.12 0.64 -20.44
CA ASP A 62 10.03 0.11 -21.81
C ASP A 62 9.50 -1.32 -21.86
N ARG A 63 9.78 -2.10 -20.84
CA ARG A 63 9.44 -3.53 -20.76
C ARG A 63 8.63 -3.87 -19.51
N LYS A 64 8.08 -5.09 -19.51
CA LYS A 64 7.48 -5.66 -18.31
C LYS A 64 8.57 -6.30 -17.45
N GLU A 65 8.49 -6.01 -16.17
CA GLU A 65 9.46 -6.47 -15.16
C GLU A 65 8.92 -7.69 -14.40
N LYS A 66 9.82 -8.52 -13.88
CA LYS A 66 9.45 -9.60 -12.96
C LYS A 66 9.28 -9.10 -11.53
N CYS A 67 10.05 -8.08 -11.15
CA CYS A 67 9.94 -7.46 -9.84
C CYS A 67 10.05 -5.94 -9.97
N ILE A 68 9.11 -5.20 -9.36
CA ILE A 68 9.16 -3.74 -9.22
C ILE A 68 9.25 -3.43 -7.73
N ILE A 69 10.33 -2.75 -7.34
CA ILE A 69 10.58 -2.33 -5.96
C ILE A 69 10.46 -0.82 -5.92
N ASN A 70 9.54 -0.27 -5.12
CA ASN A 70 9.41 1.17 -4.96
C ASN A 70 9.57 1.58 -3.50
N LEU A 71 10.64 2.29 -3.20
CA LEU A 71 10.99 2.77 -1.85
C LEU A 71 10.27 4.06 -1.47
N SER A 72 9.53 4.69 -2.39
CA SER A 72 8.70 5.82 -2.06
C SER A 72 7.39 5.36 -1.41
N ARG A 73 7.01 6.03 -0.30
CA ARG A 73 5.77 5.68 0.42
C ARG A 73 4.54 5.90 -0.47
N LEU A 74 3.60 4.96 -0.47
CA LEU A 74 2.29 5.13 -1.12
C LEU A 74 1.52 6.35 -0.60
N ASN A 75 1.80 6.79 0.62
CA ASN A 75 1.26 8.02 1.23
C ASN A 75 1.54 9.29 0.42
N ASN A 76 2.60 9.28 -0.39
CA ASN A 76 3.03 10.42 -1.22
C ASN A 76 2.45 10.39 -2.64
N VAL A 77 1.76 9.31 -2.99
CA VAL A 77 1.17 9.15 -4.31
C VAL A 77 -0.20 9.80 -4.37
N ARG A 78 -0.41 10.81 -5.22
CA ARG A 78 -1.69 11.53 -5.31
C ARG A 78 -2.86 10.63 -5.71
N ARG A 79 -2.69 9.76 -6.72
CA ARG A 79 -3.71 8.83 -7.24
C ARG A 79 -3.24 7.39 -7.04
N VAL A 80 -3.37 6.90 -5.78
CA VAL A 80 -2.80 5.61 -5.35
C VAL A 80 -3.23 4.45 -6.25
N ASN A 81 -4.54 4.30 -6.54
CA ASN A 81 -4.99 3.20 -7.39
C ASN A 81 -4.40 3.28 -8.80
N LYS A 82 -4.41 4.47 -9.42
CA LYS A 82 -3.84 4.65 -10.75
C LYS A 82 -2.34 4.35 -10.80
N PHE A 83 -1.64 4.57 -9.70
CA PHE A 83 -0.23 4.20 -9.56
C PHE A 83 -0.07 2.68 -9.45
N ILE A 84 -0.85 2.02 -8.57
CA ILE A 84 -0.81 0.57 -8.40
C ILE A 84 -1.27 -0.16 -9.67
N GLU A 85 -2.28 0.35 -10.38
CA GLU A 85 -2.73 -0.15 -11.68
C GLU A 85 -1.58 -0.09 -12.72
N ALA A 86 -0.83 1.02 -12.77
CA ALA A 86 0.32 1.16 -13.66
C ALA A 86 1.43 0.16 -13.30
N VAL A 87 1.72 -0.02 -12.01
CA VAL A 87 2.66 -1.07 -11.55
C VAL A 87 2.19 -2.45 -12.00
N ASN A 88 0.91 -2.77 -11.82
CA ASN A 88 0.36 -4.05 -12.28
C ASN A 88 0.53 -4.24 -13.80
N GLN A 89 0.27 -3.20 -14.61
CA GLN A 89 0.41 -3.26 -16.06
C GLN A 89 1.86 -3.52 -16.51
N LYS A 90 2.85 -2.99 -15.77
CA LYS A 90 4.28 -3.14 -16.05
C LYS A 90 4.91 -4.39 -15.44
N LEU A 91 4.17 -5.16 -14.66
CA LEU A 91 4.59 -6.48 -14.18
C LEU A 91 4.12 -7.59 -15.13
N VAL A 92 4.94 -8.63 -15.28
CA VAL A 92 4.51 -9.91 -15.87
C VAL A 92 3.50 -10.59 -14.94
N MET A 93 2.74 -11.58 -15.44
CA MET A 93 1.91 -12.43 -14.58
C MET A 93 2.82 -13.20 -13.61
N GLY A 94 2.41 -13.27 -12.34
CA GLY A 94 3.24 -13.83 -11.28
C GLY A 94 4.37 -12.92 -10.79
N GLY A 95 4.57 -11.76 -11.42
CA GLY A 95 5.57 -10.77 -11.00
C GLY A 95 5.24 -10.15 -9.63
N VAL A 96 6.26 -9.65 -8.96
CA VAL A 96 6.19 -9.16 -7.57
C VAL A 96 6.31 -7.64 -7.51
N TYR A 97 5.46 -7.01 -6.74
CA TYR A 97 5.56 -5.62 -6.35
C TYR A 97 5.96 -5.51 -4.88
N ILE A 98 7.10 -4.90 -4.60
CA ILE A 98 7.55 -4.58 -3.24
C ILE A 98 7.43 -3.07 -3.06
N GLY A 99 6.70 -2.66 -2.03
CA GLY A 99 6.49 -1.24 -1.74
C GLY A 99 6.42 -0.96 -0.25
N CYS A 100 6.30 0.32 0.09
CA CYS A 100 6.17 0.72 1.48
C CYS A 100 5.10 1.80 1.67
N ALA A 101 4.57 1.86 2.90
CA ALA A 101 3.63 2.88 3.32
C ALA A 101 3.77 3.16 4.81
N GLU A 102 3.35 4.32 5.27
CA GLU A 102 3.19 4.67 6.67
C GLU A 102 1.71 4.49 7.03
N THR A 103 1.41 3.57 7.93
CA THR A 103 0.04 3.32 8.39
C THR A 103 -0.37 4.31 9.49
N ILE A 104 -1.67 4.34 9.82
CA ILE A 104 -2.18 5.10 10.96
C ILE A 104 -1.49 4.65 12.26
N ALA A 105 -1.25 3.34 12.41
CA ALA A 105 -0.59 2.78 13.59
C ALA A 105 0.88 3.22 13.67
N ASP A 106 1.64 3.08 12.57
CA ASP A 106 3.04 3.51 12.50
C ASP A 106 3.19 5.02 12.80
N ARG A 107 2.27 5.83 12.27
CA ARG A 107 2.24 7.28 12.51
C ARG A 107 1.95 7.61 13.97
N LYS A 108 0.96 6.91 14.56
CA LYS A 108 0.61 7.06 15.97
C LYS A 108 1.82 6.75 16.84
N GLU A 109 2.45 5.58 16.65
CA GLU A 109 3.63 5.17 17.41
C GLU A 109 4.77 6.19 17.30
N LYS A 110 5.03 6.70 16.09
CA LYS A 110 6.05 7.73 15.84
C LYS A 110 5.76 9.04 16.59
N LEU A 111 4.49 9.45 16.66
CA LEU A 111 4.11 10.64 17.42
C LEU A 111 4.29 10.41 18.92
N PHE A 112 3.89 9.22 19.43
CA PHE A 112 4.03 8.86 20.85
C PHE A 112 5.50 8.80 21.30
N ARG A 113 6.41 8.37 20.41
CA ARG A 113 7.85 8.40 20.72
C ARG A 113 8.43 9.82 20.70
N LYS A 114 7.81 10.76 19.97
CA LYS A 114 8.37 12.10 19.74
C LYS A 114 7.90 13.14 20.76
N TYR A 115 6.65 13.06 21.22
CA TYR A 115 6.01 14.10 22.02
C TYR A 115 5.51 13.55 23.35
N PRO A 116 5.60 14.36 24.46
CA PRO A 116 4.98 14.00 25.73
C PRO A 116 3.45 13.95 25.60
N TRP A 117 2.81 13.18 26.49
CA TRP A 117 1.38 12.84 26.40
C TRP A 117 0.44 14.05 26.33
N ILE A 118 0.73 15.13 27.06
CA ILE A 118 -0.08 16.35 27.07
C ILE A 118 -0.14 16.99 25.68
N ILE A 119 0.98 17.07 25.00
CA ILE A 119 1.09 17.58 23.62
C ILE A 119 0.41 16.66 22.63
N LEU A 120 0.47 15.34 22.87
CA LEU A 120 -0.16 14.34 22.02
C LEU A 120 -1.68 14.43 22.00
N MET A 121 -2.32 14.84 23.12
CA MET A 121 -3.78 15.04 23.15
C MET A 121 -4.24 16.07 22.11
N ILE A 122 -3.39 17.02 21.76
CA ILE A 122 -3.70 18.06 20.76
C ILE A 122 -3.16 17.68 19.38
N ILE A 123 -1.89 17.28 19.29
CA ILE A 123 -1.23 17.04 18.00
C ILE A 123 -1.82 15.82 17.28
N HIS A 124 -2.12 14.73 18.00
CA HIS A 124 -2.61 13.51 17.36
C HIS A 124 -3.96 13.69 16.65
N PRO A 125 -5.02 14.28 17.27
CA PRO A 125 -6.27 14.52 16.56
C PRO A 125 -6.12 15.53 15.42
N LEU A 126 -5.31 16.58 15.59
CA LEU A 126 -5.08 17.57 14.53
C LEU A 126 -4.35 16.94 13.32
N ASP A 127 -3.28 16.16 13.56
CA ASP A 127 -2.55 15.43 12.50
C ASP A 127 -3.47 14.44 11.77
N PHE A 128 -4.34 13.75 12.52
CA PHE A 128 -5.34 12.83 11.95
C PHE A 128 -6.37 13.56 11.09
N ILE A 129 -6.96 14.64 11.59
CA ILE A 129 -7.94 15.45 10.84
C ILE A 129 -7.29 15.98 9.57
N TYR A 130 -6.10 16.61 9.69
CA TYR A 130 -5.40 17.20 8.55
C TYR A 130 -5.04 16.18 7.47
N LYS A 131 -4.49 15.01 7.84
CA LYS A 131 -3.96 14.02 6.88
C LYS A 131 -4.96 12.93 6.47
N ARG A 132 -6.04 12.75 7.23
CA ARG A 132 -7.01 11.68 6.99
C ARG A 132 -8.40 12.17 6.63
N VAL A 133 -8.90 13.21 7.30
CA VAL A 133 -10.27 13.69 7.15
C VAL A 133 -10.35 14.72 6.03
N ILE A 134 -9.55 15.77 6.08
CA ILE A 134 -9.57 16.87 5.08
C ILE A 134 -9.46 16.37 3.63
N PRO A 135 -8.54 15.42 3.29
CA PRO A 135 -8.46 14.90 1.91
C PRO A 135 -9.72 14.21 1.39
N LYS A 136 -10.65 13.84 2.29
CA LYS A 136 -11.90 13.15 1.95
C LYS A 136 -13.12 14.07 1.87
N LEU A 137 -13.00 15.29 2.36
CA LEU A 137 -14.10 16.25 2.33
C LEU A 137 -14.28 16.86 0.93
N PRO A 138 -15.48 16.82 0.33
CA PRO A 138 -15.68 17.17 -1.07
C PRO A 138 -15.32 18.62 -1.40
N LEU A 139 -15.59 19.57 -0.48
CA LEU A 139 -15.34 20.99 -0.70
C LEU A 139 -13.86 21.37 -0.52
N ILE A 140 -13.20 20.86 0.52
CA ILE A 140 -11.86 21.26 0.94
C ILE A 140 -10.76 20.45 0.23
N LYS A 141 -11.08 19.24 -0.26
CA LYS A 141 -10.11 18.35 -0.90
C LYS A 141 -9.31 19.01 -2.03
N ARG A 142 -9.95 19.90 -2.81
CA ARG A 142 -9.28 20.57 -3.95
C ARG A 142 -8.13 21.45 -3.45
N ALA A 143 -8.39 22.30 -2.44
CA ALA A 143 -7.39 23.16 -1.82
C ALA A 143 -6.29 22.33 -1.14
N TYR A 144 -6.68 21.28 -0.39
CA TYR A 144 -5.73 20.36 0.21
C TYR A 144 -4.74 19.76 -0.81
N PHE A 145 -5.26 19.23 -1.92
CA PHE A 145 -4.42 18.63 -2.97
C PHE A 145 -3.62 19.66 -3.76
N ALA A 146 -4.06 20.91 -3.85
CA ALA A 146 -3.29 21.99 -4.46
C ALA A 146 -2.06 22.34 -3.61
N ILE A 147 -2.22 22.37 -2.29
CA ILE A 147 -1.15 22.71 -1.35
C ILE A 147 -0.19 21.54 -1.12
N THR A 148 -0.72 20.33 -0.90
CA THR A 148 0.10 19.18 -0.48
C THR A 148 0.55 18.28 -1.62
N ASN A 149 0.04 18.48 -2.84
CA ASN A 149 0.18 17.55 -3.97
C ASN A 149 -0.23 16.10 -3.63
N GLY A 150 -0.97 15.91 -2.53
CA GLY A 150 -1.37 14.61 -2.03
C GLY A 150 -0.29 13.87 -1.24
N HIS A 151 0.78 14.54 -0.84
CA HIS A 151 1.85 13.94 -0.03
C HIS A 151 1.42 13.76 1.43
N ASN A 152 2.06 12.79 2.09
CA ASN A 152 1.91 12.50 3.53
C ASN A 152 0.46 12.21 3.98
N ARG A 153 -0.40 11.70 3.09
CA ARG A 153 -1.75 11.28 3.49
C ARG A 153 -1.70 10.08 4.41
N LEU A 154 -2.62 10.03 5.36
CA LEU A 154 -2.69 8.94 6.31
C LEU A 154 -3.66 7.86 5.79
N MET A 155 -3.17 6.62 5.71
CA MET A 155 -3.94 5.46 5.27
C MET A 155 -3.91 4.36 6.33
N SER A 156 -4.99 3.59 6.47
CA SER A 156 -5.00 2.41 7.32
C SER A 156 -4.32 1.23 6.60
N LYS A 157 -3.82 0.26 7.37
CA LYS A 157 -3.31 -1.01 6.83
C LYS A 157 -4.35 -1.65 5.90
N ALA A 158 -5.59 -1.75 6.36
CA ALA A 158 -6.70 -2.30 5.57
C ALA A 158 -6.92 -1.56 4.23
N GLU A 159 -6.86 -0.23 4.23
CA GLU A 159 -7.00 0.55 3.00
C GLU A 159 -5.86 0.27 2.00
N ILE A 160 -4.61 0.16 2.48
CA ILE A 160 -3.45 -0.10 1.61
C ILE A 160 -3.56 -1.49 0.99
N LEU A 161 -3.81 -2.52 1.82
CA LEU A 161 -3.93 -3.90 1.36
C LEU A 161 -5.12 -4.11 0.43
N GLY A 162 -6.29 -3.55 0.78
CA GLY A 162 -7.48 -3.62 -0.07
C GLY A 162 -7.29 -2.97 -1.43
N ARG A 163 -6.53 -1.86 -1.51
CA ARG A 163 -6.16 -1.23 -2.79
C ARG A 163 -5.25 -2.12 -3.64
N LEU A 164 -4.29 -2.82 -3.03
CA LEU A 164 -3.43 -3.76 -3.73
C LEU A 164 -4.26 -4.92 -4.30
N ILE A 165 -5.15 -5.50 -3.50
CA ILE A 165 -6.00 -6.61 -3.94
C ILE A 165 -6.96 -6.15 -5.05
N SER A 166 -7.61 -5.00 -4.91
CA SER A 166 -8.48 -4.45 -5.96
C SER A 166 -7.74 -4.15 -7.26
N CYS A 167 -6.43 -3.89 -7.18
CA CYS A 167 -5.56 -3.72 -8.34
C CYS A 167 -4.95 -5.03 -8.86
N GLY A 168 -5.48 -6.20 -8.47
CA GLY A 168 -5.10 -7.51 -9.01
C GLY A 168 -3.89 -8.17 -8.37
N PHE A 169 -3.54 -7.77 -7.15
CA PHE A 169 -2.43 -8.36 -6.40
C PHE A 169 -2.91 -9.30 -5.28
N LYS A 170 -2.16 -10.36 -5.04
CA LYS A 170 -2.23 -11.19 -3.83
C LYS A 170 -1.12 -10.73 -2.88
N ILE A 171 -1.46 -10.49 -1.63
CA ILE A 171 -0.47 -10.13 -0.60
C ILE A 171 0.27 -11.39 -0.16
N GLU A 172 1.60 -11.36 -0.16
CA GLU A 172 2.45 -12.49 0.24
C GLU A 172 3.14 -12.26 1.56
N ASN A 173 3.62 -11.03 1.81
CA ASN A 173 4.33 -10.72 3.04
C ASN A 173 4.09 -9.27 3.46
N ILE A 174 4.04 -9.04 4.76
CA ILE A 174 3.93 -7.71 5.35
C ILE A 174 4.85 -7.66 6.56
N GLN A 175 5.71 -6.65 6.62
CA GLN A 175 6.60 -6.42 7.75
C GLN A 175 6.71 -4.93 8.06
N THR A 176 6.75 -4.57 9.33
CA THR A 176 7.06 -3.19 9.75
C THR A 176 8.55 -3.10 10.03
N ILE A 177 9.24 -2.23 9.29
CA ILE A 177 10.67 -1.97 9.40
C ILE A 177 10.85 -0.47 9.61
N SER A 178 11.59 -0.08 10.65
CA SER A 178 11.90 1.32 10.98
C SER A 178 10.67 2.24 10.99
N GLY A 179 9.53 1.75 11.55
CA GLY A 179 8.27 2.49 11.65
C GLY A 179 7.57 2.74 10.31
N ARG A 180 7.74 1.83 9.34
CA ARG A 180 7.03 1.81 8.06
C ARG A 180 6.63 0.39 7.71
N MET A 181 5.41 0.23 7.24
CA MET A 181 4.95 -1.04 6.69
C MET A 181 5.55 -1.25 5.30
N TYR A 182 6.28 -2.34 5.12
CA TYR A 182 6.70 -2.89 3.82
C TYR A 182 5.77 -4.04 3.46
N PHE A 183 5.49 -4.18 2.19
CA PHE A 183 4.66 -5.27 1.67
C PHE A 183 5.26 -5.86 0.40
N SER A 184 5.06 -7.15 0.23
CA SER A 184 5.32 -7.90 -1.00
C SER A 184 3.98 -8.39 -1.53
N ALA A 185 3.70 -8.11 -2.80
CA ALA A 185 2.43 -8.42 -3.43
C ALA A 185 2.65 -8.99 -4.83
N ARG A 186 2.10 -10.19 -5.10
CA ARG A 186 2.23 -10.90 -6.38
C ARG A 186 1.06 -10.57 -7.29
N LYS A 187 1.35 -10.24 -8.54
CA LYS A 187 0.33 -10.05 -9.57
C LYS A 187 -0.34 -11.38 -9.91
N ILE A 188 -1.64 -11.48 -9.66
CA ILE A 188 -2.46 -12.65 -9.97
C ILE A 188 -3.53 -12.35 -11.01
N ASN A 189 -3.98 -11.10 -11.10
CA ASN A 189 -5.04 -10.67 -12.01
C ASN A 189 -4.76 -9.29 -12.61
N LYS A 190 -5.55 -8.92 -13.61
CA LYS A 190 -5.65 -7.53 -14.05
C LYS A 190 -6.39 -6.70 -13.01
N PRO A 191 -6.15 -5.37 -12.91
CA PRO A 191 -6.91 -4.50 -12.02
C PRO A 191 -8.41 -4.53 -12.34
N THR A 192 -9.25 -4.38 -11.32
CA THR A 192 -10.72 -4.32 -11.50
C THR A 192 -11.18 -3.02 -12.16
N PHE A 193 -10.33 -1.97 -12.19
CA PHE A 193 -10.62 -0.64 -12.75
C PHE A 193 -11.94 -0.05 -12.23
N ASP A 194 -12.20 -0.19 -10.93
CA ASP A 194 -13.43 0.33 -10.32
C ASP A 194 -13.52 1.86 -10.55
N MET A 195 -14.53 2.27 -11.31
CA MET A 195 -14.78 3.66 -11.67
C MET A 195 -15.60 4.40 -10.60
N ASP A 196 -16.33 3.66 -9.76
CA ASP A 196 -17.26 4.21 -8.75
C ASP A 196 -16.68 4.17 -7.33
N VAL A 197 -15.38 4.30 -7.19
CA VAL A 197 -14.71 4.21 -5.89
C VAL A 197 -15.17 5.32 -4.96
N SER A 198 -15.81 4.94 -3.87
CA SER A 198 -16.25 5.84 -2.83
C SER A 198 -15.24 5.92 -1.69
N TYR A 199 -14.73 7.12 -1.41
CA TYR A 199 -13.77 7.38 -0.31
C TYR A 199 -14.37 8.17 0.85
N GLY A 200 -15.57 8.78 0.62
CA GLY A 200 -16.20 9.66 1.58
C GLY A 200 -16.77 8.94 2.79
N PRO A 201 -17.19 9.70 3.82
CA PRO A 201 -17.86 9.15 4.98
C PRO A 201 -19.23 8.57 4.64
N ILE A 202 -19.84 9.02 3.53
CA ILE A 202 -21.14 8.54 3.05
C ILE A 202 -20.92 7.59 1.88
N PHE A 203 -21.49 6.40 1.99
CA PHE A 203 -21.47 5.37 0.97
C PHE A 203 -22.84 5.27 0.30
N LYS A 204 -22.85 5.34 -1.04
CA LYS A 204 -24.05 5.23 -1.87
C LYS A 204 -24.17 3.80 -2.39
N MET A 205 -25.25 3.13 -2.03
CA MET A 205 -25.58 1.79 -2.51
C MET A 205 -26.76 1.85 -3.46
N ARG A 206 -26.64 1.20 -4.62
CA ARG A 206 -27.80 0.98 -5.51
C ARG A 206 -28.55 -0.26 -5.01
N ARG A 207 -29.86 -0.14 -4.79
CA ARG A 207 -30.77 -1.22 -4.39
C ARG A 207 -31.96 -1.26 -5.31
N ILE A 208 -32.61 -2.42 -5.37
CA ILE A 208 -33.86 -2.59 -6.06
C ILE A 208 -34.98 -2.23 -5.07
N GLY A 209 -35.78 -1.21 -5.38
CA GLY A 209 -36.93 -0.78 -4.64
C GLY A 209 -38.23 -1.41 -5.16
N LYS A 210 -39.35 -0.89 -4.70
CA LYS A 210 -40.69 -1.30 -5.14
C LYS A 210 -40.82 -1.16 -6.67
N ASN A 211 -41.47 -2.11 -7.30
CA ASN A 211 -41.67 -2.20 -8.76
C ASN A 211 -40.37 -2.28 -9.57
N LYS A 212 -39.31 -2.92 -9.01
CA LYS A 212 -37.99 -3.08 -9.65
C LYS A 212 -37.28 -1.76 -9.96
N ASN A 213 -37.73 -0.65 -9.46
CA ASN A 213 -37.07 0.64 -9.62
C ASN A 213 -35.75 0.68 -8.86
N LYS A 214 -34.67 1.19 -9.49
CA LYS A 214 -33.39 1.36 -8.83
C LYS A 214 -33.45 2.57 -7.89
N ILE A 215 -33.22 2.32 -6.60
CA ILE A 215 -33.12 3.36 -5.56
C ILE A 215 -31.68 3.47 -5.05
N ASN A 216 -31.32 4.67 -4.60
CA ASN A 216 -30.03 4.91 -3.97
C ASN A 216 -30.24 4.98 -2.45
N VAL A 217 -29.55 4.09 -1.72
CA VAL A 217 -29.51 4.09 -0.25
C VAL A 217 -28.17 4.69 0.19
N TYR A 218 -28.22 5.70 1.02
CA TYR A 218 -27.03 6.34 1.58
C TYR A 218 -26.78 5.81 3.00
N LYS A 219 -25.55 5.36 3.26
CA LYS A 219 -25.13 4.87 4.59
C LYS A 219 -23.85 5.55 5.01
N LEU A 220 -23.68 5.74 6.32
CA LEU A 220 -22.39 6.11 6.88
C LEU A 220 -21.41 4.94 6.73
N ARG A 221 -20.19 5.26 6.34
CA ARG A 221 -19.13 4.25 6.17
C ARG A 221 -18.55 3.90 7.53
N THR A 222 -18.81 2.70 7.99
CA THR A 222 -18.25 2.12 9.23
C THR A 222 -16.95 1.38 8.99
N MET A 223 -16.75 0.82 7.78
CA MET A 223 -15.53 0.11 7.40
C MET A 223 -14.50 1.02 6.70
N HIS A 224 -13.24 0.62 6.74
CA HIS A 224 -12.20 1.30 5.97
C HIS A 224 -12.48 1.20 4.46
N PRO A 225 -12.09 2.21 3.65
CA PRO A 225 -12.16 2.11 2.20
C PRO A 225 -11.41 0.86 1.71
N TYR A 226 -11.97 0.14 0.74
CA TYR A 226 -11.45 -1.12 0.18
C TYR A 226 -11.42 -2.32 1.15
N ALA A 227 -12.02 -2.23 2.33
CA ALA A 227 -12.09 -3.37 3.25
C ALA A 227 -12.89 -4.55 2.65
N GLU A 228 -13.79 -4.28 1.71
CA GLU A 228 -14.54 -5.29 0.96
C GLU A 228 -13.66 -6.27 0.19
N TYR A 229 -12.48 -5.86 -0.25
CA TYR A 229 -11.53 -6.71 -0.96
C TYR A 229 -10.65 -7.56 -0.02
N LEU A 230 -10.71 -7.31 1.29
CA LEU A 230 -9.88 -8.00 2.27
C LEU A 230 -10.54 -9.23 2.88
N GLN A 231 -11.80 -9.52 2.57
CA GLN A 231 -12.53 -10.60 3.24
C GLN A 231 -11.79 -11.92 3.17
N ASP A 232 -11.44 -12.37 1.96
CA ASP A 232 -10.72 -13.64 1.75
C ASP A 232 -9.32 -13.62 2.39
N PHE A 233 -8.64 -12.47 2.35
CA PHE A 233 -7.33 -12.31 2.99
C PHE A 233 -7.43 -12.46 4.51
N ILE A 234 -8.42 -11.83 5.14
CA ILE A 234 -8.64 -11.90 6.59
C ILE A 234 -9.05 -13.32 7.02
N ILE A 235 -9.91 -13.98 6.25
CA ILE A 235 -10.32 -15.35 6.50
C ILE A 235 -9.11 -16.27 6.51
N ASN A 236 -8.26 -16.17 5.48
CA ASN A 236 -7.07 -17.01 5.34
C ASN A 236 -6.01 -16.72 6.42
N GLU A 237 -5.75 -15.45 6.74
CA GLU A 237 -4.76 -15.04 7.76
C GLU A 237 -5.16 -15.47 9.18
N ASN A 238 -6.45 -15.38 9.50
CA ASN A 238 -6.94 -15.67 10.84
C ASN A 238 -7.53 -17.08 10.96
N LYS A 239 -7.41 -17.93 9.93
CA LYS A 239 -8.01 -19.28 9.90
C LYS A 239 -9.50 -19.24 10.27
N LEU A 240 -10.23 -18.23 9.78
CA LEU A 240 -11.66 -18.10 10.02
C LEU A 240 -12.43 -19.02 9.07
N GLN A 241 -13.57 -19.54 9.53
CA GLN A 241 -14.54 -20.19 8.63
C GLN A 241 -15.25 -19.15 7.76
N ASP A 242 -15.87 -19.58 6.65
CA ASP A 242 -16.66 -18.72 5.74
C ASP A 242 -17.77 -17.94 6.47
N SER A 243 -18.26 -18.45 7.61
CA SER A 243 -19.20 -17.77 8.50
C SER A 243 -18.60 -16.62 9.31
N GLY A 244 -17.29 -16.36 9.18
CA GLY A 244 -16.57 -15.36 10.01
C GLY A 244 -16.26 -15.82 11.44
N LYS A 245 -16.52 -17.09 11.79
CA LYS A 245 -16.15 -17.68 13.06
C LYS A 245 -14.73 -18.23 13.00
N ILE A 246 -14.04 -18.24 14.14
CA ILE A 246 -12.72 -18.89 14.26
C ILE A 246 -12.89 -20.38 14.00
N ALA A 247 -12.08 -20.97 13.12
CA ALA A 247 -12.07 -22.41 12.92
C ALA A 247 -11.71 -23.08 14.24
N ASN A 248 -12.52 -24.07 14.65
CA ASN A 248 -12.28 -24.83 15.87
C ASN A 248 -11.06 -25.75 15.69
N ASP A 249 -9.88 -25.21 15.83
CA ASP A 249 -8.63 -25.91 16.07
C ASP A 249 -8.12 -25.54 17.47
N TYR A 250 -8.86 -25.99 18.50
CA TYR A 250 -8.40 -26.07 19.87
C TYR A 250 -8.57 -27.50 20.34
#